data_e1a43b62f27e3b4c090fa5024bb67b75
#
_entry.id   e1a43b62f27e3b4c090fa5024bb67b75
#
_cell.length_a   1.000
_cell.length_b   1.000
_cell.length_c   1.000
_cell.angle_alpha   90.00
_cell.angle_beta   90.00
_cell.angle_gamma   90.00
#
_symmetry.space_group_name_H-M   'P 1'
#
loop_
_entity.id
_entity.type
_entity.pdbx_description
1 polymer ?
#
loop_
_entity_poly.entity_id
_entity_poly.type
_entity_poly.pdbx_seq_one_letter_code
_entity_poly.pdbx_strand_id
1 'polypeptide(L)'
;LPSHGSEQFSIELRGAYEAIKGLEGYTDQNYIEYSAEAKLMFPRFLAPFLSKSFRRRQTASSELSVSWDMQNRPEFYRRVFSTAWRYRWAEPRHHLNWRIDLLDLNYVYMPWISPTFKNDYLDDADNRNAILRYNYEDLFIMKIGFGITYNNGIDAMRANIETAGNLLNGAAKAFGLKKNGEGQYTLFNIAYAQYAKFDFDYTHLMQFDKRNALALHAGFGIAYPYGNSRVLPFEKRYFSGGDNSVRGWGVRELGPGKFRGTDGRIDFINQTGDLKLDLNAEYRTSLFWKFQGAFFVDAGNIWTLRSYDEQPGGQFKLDEFYKQIAVAYGLGIRLNFDYFILRFDMGMKAINPAYENEQEHWAIIHPRLSRDFAFHFAVGFPF
;
A
#
# COMPACT_ATOMS: atom_id res chain seq x y z
N LEU A 1 8.98 29.23 -21.83
CA LEU A 1 9.04 28.14 -22.83
C LEU A 1 8.05 28.45 -23.93
N PRO A 2 8.41 28.35 -25.22
CA PRO A 2 7.48 28.64 -26.29
C PRO A 2 6.35 27.62 -26.26
N SER A 3 5.22 28.08 -25.87
CA SER A 3 3.95 27.35 -25.87
C SER A 3 3.47 27.13 -27.29
N HIS A 4 3.81 26.02 -27.89
CA HIS A 4 3.09 25.51 -29.04
C HIS A 4 2.25 24.31 -28.58
N GLY A 5 1.48 24.58 -27.62
CA GLY A 5 0.23 24.35 -27.21
C GLY A 5 -0.37 23.19 -26.73
N SER A 6 -0.18 22.23 -26.00
CA SER A 6 -1.14 21.38 -25.30
C SER A 6 -0.61 20.91 -23.93
N GLU A 7 0.26 21.71 -23.34
CA GLU A 7 0.73 21.50 -21.97
C GLU A 7 -0.44 21.76 -21.02
N GLN A 8 -0.62 20.85 -20.07
CA GLN A 8 -1.67 20.96 -19.07
C GLN A 8 -1.04 21.28 -17.73
N PHE A 9 -1.46 22.37 -17.14
CA PHE A 9 -1.12 22.73 -15.77
C PHE A 9 -2.34 22.54 -14.89
N SER A 10 -2.20 21.82 -13.79
CA SER A 10 -3.26 21.62 -12.81
C SER A 10 -2.76 21.91 -11.41
N ILE A 11 -3.61 22.52 -10.61
CA ILE A 11 -3.42 22.71 -9.17
C ILE A 11 -4.56 21.98 -8.48
N GLU A 12 -4.24 21.16 -7.51
CA GLU A 12 -5.20 20.46 -6.68
C GLU A 12 -4.97 20.85 -5.21
N LEU A 13 -6.03 21.30 -4.57
CA LEU A 13 -6.05 21.61 -3.13
C LEU A 13 -7.00 20.65 -2.45
N ARG A 14 -6.57 20.04 -1.37
CA ARG A 14 -7.39 19.16 -0.54
C ARG A 14 -7.32 19.63 0.90
N GLY A 15 -8.44 19.44 1.63
CA GLY A 15 -8.50 19.67 3.06
C GLY A 15 -9.34 18.59 3.70
N ALA A 16 -8.94 18.11 4.87
CA ALA A 16 -9.71 17.20 5.69
C ALA A 16 -9.71 17.71 7.13
N TYR A 17 -10.84 17.52 7.80
CA TYR A 17 -11.03 17.85 9.20
C TYR A 17 -11.75 16.71 9.90
N GLU A 18 -11.22 16.27 11.04
CA GLU A 18 -11.85 15.28 11.89
C GLU A 18 -11.87 15.76 13.34
N ALA A 19 -13.03 15.78 13.96
CA ALA A 19 -13.18 16.10 15.36
C ALA A 19 -12.90 14.85 16.21
N ILE A 20 -11.82 14.87 16.97
CA ILE A 20 -11.44 13.77 17.87
C ILE A 20 -11.86 14.16 19.28
N LYS A 21 -12.70 13.32 19.92
CA LYS A 21 -13.14 13.48 21.30
C LYS A 21 -12.74 12.28 22.14
N GLY A 22 -12.32 12.55 23.38
CA GLY A 22 -12.13 11.51 24.40
C GLY A 22 -10.80 10.74 24.33
N LEU A 23 -9.76 11.29 23.73
CA LEU A 23 -8.39 10.77 23.89
C LEU A 23 -7.86 11.14 25.28
N GLU A 24 -7.76 10.16 26.17
CA GLU A 24 -7.14 10.35 27.48
C GLU A 24 -5.69 10.79 27.32
N GLY A 25 -5.30 11.89 28.00
CA GLY A 25 -3.94 12.42 27.97
C GLY A 25 -3.62 13.40 26.84
N TYR A 26 -4.54 13.67 25.93
CA TYR A 26 -4.36 14.66 24.87
C TYR A 26 -5.35 15.82 25.05
N THR A 27 -4.83 17.05 24.97
CA THR A 27 -5.70 18.24 24.91
C THR A 27 -6.54 18.16 23.64
N ASP A 28 -7.82 18.55 23.71
CA ASP A 28 -8.81 18.56 22.63
C ASP A 28 -8.26 19.21 21.33
N GLN A 29 -7.46 18.48 20.59
CA GLN A 29 -6.93 18.89 19.30
C GLN A 29 -7.58 18.05 18.21
N ASN A 30 -8.13 18.74 17.23
CA ASN A 30 -8.75 18.11 16.08
C ASN A 30 -7.69 17.69 15.06
N TYR A 31 -7.99 16.65 14.29
CA TYR A 31 -7.20 16.30 13.12
C TYR A 31 -7.48 17.29 11.99
N ILE A 32 -6.44 17.89 11.47
CA ILE A 32 -6.48 18.80 10.34
C ILE A 32 -5.44 18.38 9.30
N GLU A 33 -5.87 18.25 8.06
CA GLU A 33 -5.00 17.97 6.93
C GLU A 33 -5.24 18.98 5.82
N TYR A 34 -4.14 19.51 5.28
CA TYR A 34 -4.13 20.33 4.07
C TYR A 34 -3.09 19.78 3.12
N SER A 35 -3.45 19.64 1.84
CA SER A 35 -2.50 19.34 0.79
C SER A 35 -2.67 20.24 -0.42
N ALA A 36 -1.56 20.54 -1.06
CA ALA A 36 -1.51 21.28 -2.31
C ALA A 36 -0.59 20.52 -3.28
N GLU A 37 -1.08 20.26 -4.48
CA GLU A 37 -0.31 19.62 -5.54
C GLU A 37 -0.39 20.47 -6.81
N ALA A 38 0.76 20.72 -7.42
CA ALA A 38 0.88 21.35 -8.73
C ALA A 38 1.48 20.33 -9.71
N LYS A 39 0.82 20.14 -10.86
CA LYS A 39 1.25 19.22 -11.93
C LYS A 39 1.40 19.96 -13.23
N LEU A 40 2.50 19.71 -13.91
CA LEU A 40 2.74 20.17 -15.28
C LEU A 40 2.93 18.95 -16.18
N MET A 41 2.00 18.72 -17.09
CA MET A 41 2.01 17.60 -18.02
C MET A 41 2.29 18.07 -19.44
N PHE A 42 3.29 17.47 -20.05
CA PHE A 42 3.67 17.65 -21.44
C PHE A 42 3.19 16.45 -22.26
N PRO A 43 2.37 16.59 -23.31
CA PRO A 43 1.89 15.47 -24.14
C PRO A 43 2.96 14.97 -25.11
N ARG A 44 4.18 14.78 -24.63
CA ARG A 44 5.35 14.28 -25.37
C ARG A 44 6.45 13.81 -24.42
N PHE A 45 7.35 12.98 -24.90
CA PHE A 45 8.58 12.67 -24.17
C PHE A 45 9.53 13.87 -24.14
N LEU A 46 9.80 14.39 -22.96
CA LEU A 46 10.88 15.36 -22.69
C LEU A 46 12.16 14.62 -22.29
N ALA A 47 12.58 13.64 -23.09
CA ALA A 47 13.76 12.82 -22.85
C ALA A 47 14.76 13.00 -24.00
N PRO A 48 15.77 13.87 -23.86
CA PRO A 48 16.71 14.18 -24.95
C PRO A 48 17.58 12.98 -25.36
N PHE A 49 17.74 12.00 -24.46
CA PHE A 49 18.49 10.78 -24.70
C PHE A 49 17.77 9.71 -25.53
N LEU A 50 16.45 9.88 -25.75
CA LEU A 50 15.68 8.96 -26.60
C LEU A 50 15.69 9.37 -28.06
N SER A 51 15.71 8.40 -28.97
CA SER A 51 15.70 8.65 -30.40
C SER A 51 14.43 9.40 -30.84
N LYS A 52 14.56 10.25 -31.87
CA LYS A 52 13.40 10.99 -32.43
C LYS A 52 12.31 10.08 -32.96
N SER A 53 12.70 8.92 -33.53
CA SER A 53 11.77 7.90 -34.04
C SER A 53 10.94 7.27 -32.93
N PHE A 54 11.56 6.92 -31.81
CA PHE A 54 10.86 6.38 -30.64
C PHE A 54 9.87 7.40 -30.07
N ARG A 55 10.31 8.64 -29.82
CA ARG A 55 9.47 9.72 -29.28
C ARG A 55 8.22 10.03 -30.12
N ARG A 56 8.27 9.84 -31.45
CA ARG A 56 7.15 10.10 -32.35
C ARG A 56 6.13 8.97 -32.47
N ARG A 57 6.52 7.74 -32.12
CA ARG A 57 5.67 6.53 -32.29
C ARG A 57 4.73 6.29 -31.12
N GLN A 58 4.99 6.88 -29.98
CA GLN A 58 4.30 6.61 -28.74
C GLN A 58 3.33 7.74 -28.37
N THR A 59 2.14 7.37 -27.90
CA THR A 59 1.26 8.30 -27.18
C THR A 59 1.86 8.48 -25.79
N ALA A 60 2.68 9.49 -25.62
CA ALA A 60 3.53 9.66 -24.45
C ALA A 60 3.30 11.00 -23.76
N SER A 61 3.51 11.02 -22.48
CA SER A 61 3.54 12.23 -21.66
C SER A 61 4.75 12.26 -20.73
N SER A 62 5.18 13.48 -20.42
CA SER A 62 6.14 13.74 -19.35
C SER A 62 5.43 14.59 -18.30
N GLU A 63 5.54 14.23 -17.06
CA GLU A 63 4.85 14.89 -15.94
C GLU A 63 5.87 15.31 -14.89
N LEU A 64 5.80 16.59 -14.52
CA LEU A 64 6.45 17.12 -13.33
C LEU A 64 5.37 17.42 -12.29
N SER A 65 5.49 16.87 -11.12
CA SER A 65 4.62 17.17 -9.99
C SER A 65 5.41 17.67 -8.79
N VAL A 66 4.82 18.62 -8.06
CA VAL A 66 5.31 19.11 -6.77
C VAL A 66 4.12 19.12 -5.84
N SER A 67 4.25 18.53 -4.67
CA SER A 67 3.20 18.55 -3.67
C SER A 67 3.74 18.87 -2.28
N TRP A 68 2.89 19.46 -1.48
CA TRP A 68 3.09 19.71 -0.08
C TRP A 68 1.87 19.26 0.70
N ASP A 69 2.10 18.48 1.74
CA ASP A 69 1.07 17.93 2.61
C ASP A 69 1.39 18.29 4.06
N MET A 70 0.36 18.70 4.78
CA MET A 70 0.42 19.08 6.17
C MET A 70 -0.64 18.33 6.96
N GLN A 71 -0.19 17.52 7.91
CA GLN A 71 -1.05 16.77 8.84
C GLN A 71 -0.76 17.24 10.26
N ASN A 72 -1.78 17.74 10.95
CA ASN A 72 -1.74 18.03 12.37
C ASN A 72 -2.67 17.06 13.08
N ARG A 73 -2.10 16.22 13.94
CA ARG A 73 -2.81 15.30 14.82
C ARG A 73 -2.49 15.62 16.27
N PRO A 74 -3.32 15.19 17.23
CA PRO A 74 -3.01 15.35 18.65
C PRO A 74 -1.67 14.72 19.06
N GLU A 75 -1.28 13.63 18.36
CA GLU A 75 -0.08 12.87 18.65
C GLU A 75 1.16 13.46 18.00
N PHE A 76 1.04 14.05 16.79
CA PHE A 76 2.17 14.56 16.01
C PHE A 76 1.77 15.59 14.95
N TYR A 77 2.73 16.37 14.52
CA TYR A 77 2.66 17.19 13.31
C TYR A 77 3.57 16.60 12.25
N ARG A 78 3.04 16.38 11.05
CA ARG A 78 3.76 15.83 9.91
C ARG A 78 3.68 16.78 8.72
N ARG A 79 4.79 16.96 8.04
CA ARG A 79 4.93 17.74 6.82
C ARG A 79 5.59 16.85 5.77
N VAL A 80 4.97 16.75 4.61
CA VAL A 80 5.53 15.97 3.51
C VAL A 80 5.69 16.89 2.30
N PHE A 81 6.90 17.00 1.81
CA PHE A 81 7.19 17.63 0.54
C PHE A 81 7.56 16.56 -0.46
N SER A 82 6.90 16.59 -1.64
CA SER A 82 7.18 15.61 -2.69
C SER A 82 7.40 16.30 -4.03
N THR A 83 8.32 15.77 -4.80
CA THR A 83 8.49 16.16 -6.21
C THR A 83 8.80 14.95 -7.05
N ALA A 84 8.18 14.85 -8.23
CA ALA A 84 8.38 13.71 -9.09
C ALA A 84 8.48 14.12 -10.56
N TRP A 85 9.35 13.43 -11.28
CA TRP A 85 9.45 13.45 -12.73
C TRP A 85 9.11 12.08 -13.29
N ARG A 86 8.03 12.00 -14.08
CA ARG A 86 7.46 10.76 -14.58
C ARG A 86 7.31 10.78 -16.09
N TYR A 87 7.55 9.62 -16.70
CA TYR A 87 7.22 9.35 -18.09
C TYR A 87 6.11 8.31 -18.14
N ARG A 88 5.12 8.56 -18.99
CA ARG A 88 4.05 7.59 -19.27
C ARG A 88 3.87 7.48 -20.77
N TRP A 89 3.64 6.25 -21.25
CA TRP A 89 3.25 6.05 -22.63
C TRP A 89 2.32 4.85 -22.73
N ALA A 90 1.48 4.88 -23.77
CA ALA A 90 0.52 3.83 -24.08
C ALA A 90 0.86 3.17 -25.42
N GLU A 91 0.66 1.86 -25.48
CA GLU A 91 0.67 1.05 -26.70
C GLU A 91 -0.73 0.44 -26.89
N PRO A 92 -1.70 1.19 -27.44
CA PRO A 92 -3.10 0.76 -27.49
C PRO A 92 -3.32 -0.56 -28.23
N ARG A 93 -2.50 -0.85 -29.26
CA ARG A 93 -2.58 -2.11 -30.03
C ARG A 93 -2.25 -3.34 -29.21
N HIS A 94 -1.43 -3.19 -28.18
CA HIS A 94 -1.01 -4.26 -27.28
C HIS A 94 -1.70 -4.17 -25.91
N HIS A 95 -2.62 -3.21 -25.72
CA HIS A 95 -3.30 -2.96 -24.43
C HIS A 95 -2.34 -2.69 -23.27
N LEU A 96 -1.15 -2.12 -23.57
CA LEU A 96 -0.09 -1.85 -22.61
C LEU A 96 0.01 -0.37 -22.28
N ASN A 97 0.18 -0.09 -20.99
CA ASN A 97 0.55 1.22 -20.47
C ASN A 97 1.82 1.08 -19.64
N TRP A 98 2.76 1.98 -19.89
CA TRP A 98 4.07 2.00 -19.27
C TRP A 98 4.24 3.25 -18.42
N ARG A 99 4.96 3.13 -17.33
CA ARG A 99 5.34 4.24 -16.46
C ARG A 99 6.80 4.11 -16.04
N ILE A 100 7.53 5.20 -16.10
CA ILE A 100 8.85 5.34 -15.48
C ILE A 100 8.78 6.55 -14.53
N ASP A 101 9.01 6.30 -13.25
CA ASP A 101 9.28 7.34 -12.26
C ASP A 101 10.80 7.53 -12.24
N LEU A 102 11.30 8.50 -13.00
CA LEU A 102 12.75 8.73 -13.15
C LEU A 102 13.36 9.33 -11.88
N LEU A 103 12.60 10.18 -11.23
CA LEU A 103 12.92 10.77 -9.95
C LEU A 103 11.63 10.98 -9.18
N ASP A 104 11.58 10.46 -7.96
CA ASP A 104 10.47 10.70 -7.04
C ASP A 104 11.09 10.90 -5.64
N LEU A 105 11.02 12.15 -5.19
CA LEU A 105 11.58 12.59 -3.92
C LEU A 105 10.44 12.82 -2.94
N ASN A 106 10.53 12.22 -1.77
CA ASN A 106 9.62 12.46 -0.66
C ASN A 106 10.45 12.81 0.58
N TYR A 107 10.24 14.01 1.07
CA TYR A 107 10.82 14.49 2.32
C TYR A 107 9.73 14.56 3.38
N VAL A 108 9.84 13.70 4.38
CA VAL A 108 8.96 13.66 5.55
C VAL A 108 9.66 14.35 6.69
N TYR A 109 9.01 15.35 7.27
CA TYR A 109 9.49 16.12 8.40
C TYR A 109 8.45 16.10 9.52
N MET A 110 8.89 15.77 10.74
CA MET A 110 8.08 15.67 11.95
C MET A 110 8.44 16.81 12.92
N PRO A 111 7.88 18.04 12.74
CA PRO A 111 8.26 19.19 13.54
C PRO A 111 7.92 19.06 15.02
N TRP A 112 6.94 18.23 15.34
CA TRP A 112 6.51 18.05 16.71
C TRP A 112 5.88 16.68 16.92
N ILE A 113 6.19 16.06 18.03
CA ILE A 113 5.58 14.83 18.54
C ILE A 113 5.16 15.11 19.99
N SER A 114 3.96 14.70 20.36
CA SER A 114 3.44 14.87 21.73
C SER A 114 4.40 14.24 22.75
N PRO A 115 4.77 14.95 23.82
CA PRO A 115 5.59 14.38 24.88
C PRO A 115 4.96 13.15 25.53
N THR A 116 3.64 13.13 25.71
CA THR A 116 2.90 11.98 26.22
C THR A 116 3.06 10.78 25.28
N PHE A 117 2.79 10.99 24.00
CA PHE A 117 2.93 9.93 22.98
C PHE A 117 4.38 9.44 22.88
N LYS A 118 5.34 10.36 22.96
CA LYS A 118 6.77 10.03 22.93
C LYS A 118 7.18 9.17 24.11
N ASN A 119 6.80 9.55 25.33
CA ASN A 119 7.11 8.81 26.54
C ASN A 119 6.42 7.42 26.56
N ASP A 120 5.14 7.36 26.19
CA ASP A 120 4.35 6.13 26.29
C ASP A 120 4.69 5.10 25.20
N TYR A 121 5.13 5.56 24.02
CA TYR A 121 5.28 4.70 22.86
C TYR A 121 6.67 4.71 22.20
N LEU A 122 7.46 5.76 22.34
CA LEU A 122 8.74 5.89 21.65
C LEU A 122 9.96 5.77 22.58
N ASP A 123 9.89 6.32 23.78
CA ASP A 123 11.02 6.41 24.71
C ASP A 123 10.95 5.37 25.85
N ASP A 124 9.85 4.64 25.99
CA ASP A 124 9.76 3.57 26.98
C ASP A 124 10.85 2.52 26.72
N ALA A 125 11.67 2.27 27.74
CA ALA A 125 12.80 1.34 27.64
C ALA A 125 12.37 -0.09 27.38
N ASP A 126 11.13 -0.44 27.75
CA ASP A 126 10.53 -1.75 27.50
C ASP A 126 9.84 -1.84 26.12
N ASN A 127 9.49 -0.70 25.53
CA ASN A 127 8.87 -0.65 24.21
C ASN A 127 9.91 -0.35 23.12
N ARG A 128 10.65 -1.37 22.70
CA ARG A 128 11.70 -1.27 21.68
C ARG A 128 11.14 -1.39 20.26
N ASN A 129 9.92 -0.95 20.00
CA ASN A 129 9.30 -1.08 18.69
C ASN A 129 10.04 -0.26 17.61
N ALA A 130 10.97 -0.90 16.92
CA ALA A 130 11.77 -0.30 15.86
C ALA A 130 10.91 0.20 14.69
N ILE A 131 9.79 -0.48 14.42
CA ILE A 131 8.85 -0.11 13.35
C ILE A 131 8.12 1.17 13.73
N LEU A 132 7.65 1.26 14.97
CA LEU A 132 6.95 2.44 15.47
C LEU A 132 7.87 3.67 15.45
N ARG A 133 9.08 3.56 16.00
CA ARG A 133 10.06 4.65 16.02
C ARG A 133 10.36 5.18 14.62
N TYR A 134 10.62 4.28 13.68
CA TYR A 134 10.94 4.67 12.30
C TYR A 134 9.79 5.43 11.59
N ASN A 135 8.55 5.23 12.03
CA ASN A 135 7.39 5.93 11.46
C ASN A 135 7.27 7.39 11.93
N TYR A 136 7.94 7.74 13.03
CA TYR A 136 7.92 9.08 13.63
C TYR A 136 9.25 9.82 13.53
N GLU A 137 10.16 9.34 12.69
CA GLU A 137 11.41 10.00 12.36
C GLU A 137 11.29 10.81 11.07
N ASP A 138 12.17 11.82 10.95
CA ASP A 138 12.36 12.50 9.68
C ASP A 138 12.93 11.52 8.66
N LEU A 139 12.34 11.52 7.47
CA LEU A 139 12.70 10.53 6.45
C LEU A 139 12.84 11.17 5.09
N PHE A 140 13.89 10.80 4.37
CA PHE A 140 14.10 11.16 3.00
C PHE A 140 14.04 9.92 2.10
N ILE A 141 13.13 9.93 1.13
CA ILE A 141 12.96 8.83 0.18
C ILE A 141 13.22 9.38 -1.22
N MET A 142 14.27 8.90 -1.87
CA MET A 142 14.56 9.16 -3.28
C MET A 142 14.46 7.85 -4.04
N LYS A 143 13.40 7.69 -4.82
CA LYS A 143 13.12 6.44 -5.53
C LYS A 143 13.11 6.62 -7.03
N ILE A 144 13.39 5.51 -7.72
CA ILE A 144 13.20 5.29 -9.14
C ILE A 144 12.23 4.12 -9.27
N GLY A 145 11.26 4.23 -10.18
CA GLY A 145 10.25 3.23 -10.39
C GLY A 145 10.00 2.92 -11.86
N PHE A 146 9.56 1.70 -12.11
CA PHE A 146 9.10 1.25 -13.41
C PHE A 146 7.79 0.47 -13.23
N GLY A 147 6.80 0.76 -14.04
CA GLY A 147 5.50 0.11 -14.00
C GLY A 147 4.99 -0.25 -15.38
N ILE A 148 4.31 -1.39 -15.46
CA ILE A 148 3.60 -1.85 -16.64
C ILE A 148 2.18 -2.26 -16.24
N THR A 149 1.21 -1.89 -17.07
CA THR A 149 -0.17 -2.30 -16.91
C THR A 149 -0.67 -2.81 -18.25
N TYR A 150 -1.20 -4.01 -18.24
CA TYR A 150 -1.90 -4.64 -19.38
C TYR A 150 -3.37 -4.79 -19.04
N ASN A 151 -4.26 -4.49 -19.97
CA ASN A 151 -5.70 -4.71 -19.79
C ASN A 151 -6.39 -4.83 -21.14
N ASN A 152 -6.92 -6.03 -21.43
CA ASN A 152 -7.68 -6.33 -22.63
C ASN A 152 -9.19 -6.52 -22.36
N GLY A 153 -9.65 -6.24 -21.13
CA GLY A 153 -11.03 -6.44 -20.69
C GLY A 153 -11.34 -7.84 -20.15
N ILE A 154 -10.47 -8.83 -20.38
CA ILE A 154 -10.55 -10.20 -19.84
C ILE A 154 -9.41 -10.41 -18.84
N ASP A 155 -8.22 -10.08 -19.28
CA ASP A 155 -7.00 -10.14 -18.47
C ASP A 155 -6.56 -8.73 -18.10
N ALA A 156 -6.31 -8.50 -16.83
CA ALA A 156 -5.64 -7.31 -16.34
C ALA A 156 -4.39 -7.71 -15.55
N MET A 157 -3.27 -7.10 -15.88
CA MET A 157 -1.99 -7.32 -15.20
C MET A 157 -1.36 -6.00 -14.85
N ARG A 158 -0.83 -5.89 -13.66
CA ARG A 158 -0.01 -4.77 -13.19
C ARG A 158 1.26 -5.29 -12.56
N ALA A 159 2.40 -4.80 -13.04
CA ALA A 159 3.68 -5.08 -12.39
C ALA A 159 4.41 -3.76 -12.14
N ASN A 160 4.95 -3.59 -10.95
CA ASN A 160 5.73 -2.42 -10.54
C ASN A 160 7.02 -2.87 -9.88
N ILE A 161 8.09 -2.20 -10.22
CA ILE A 161 9.40 -2.31 -9.56
C ILE A 161 9.79 -0.93 -9.10
N GLU A 162 10.21 -0.77 -7.87
CA GLU A 162 10.80 0.46 -7.38
C GLU A 162 12.04 0.18 -6.52
N THR A 163 12.98 1.11 -6.58
CA THR A 163 14.15 1.09 -5.70
C THR A 163 14.43 2.49 -5.18
N ALA A 164 14.81 2.58 -3.92
CA ALA A 164 15.09 3.84 -3.25
C ALA A 164 16.51 3.89 -2.68
N GLY A 165 17.08 5.10 -2.58
CA GLY A 165 18.32 5.40 -1.90
C GLY A 165 19.60 4.98 -2.62
N ASN A 166 19.54 4.24 -3.74
CA ASN A 166 20.75 3.71 -4.39
C ASN A 166 21.63 4.82 -4.99
N LEU A 167 21.03 5.82 -5.62
CA LEU A 167 21.80 6.96 -6.15
C LEU A 167 22.48 7.73 -5.02
N LEU A 168 21.75 7.98 -3.92
CA LEU A 168 22.31 8.66 -2.75
C LEU A 168 23.41 7.86 -2.09
N ASN A 169 23.24 6.54 -1.98
CA ASN A 169 24.25 5.67 -1.41
C ASN A 169 25.50 5.58 -2.30
N GLY A 170 25.33 5.56 -3.62
CA GLY A 170 26.43 5.64 -4.58
C GLY A 170 27.20 6.97 -4.44
N ALA A 171 26.48 8.10 -4.38
CA ALA A 171 27.07 9.42 -4.17
C ALA A 171 27.77 9.51 -2.81
N ALA A 172 27.14 9.05 -1.72
CA ALA A 172 27.73 9.09 -0.39
C ALA A 172 29.08 8.33 -0.32
N LYS A 173 29.14 7.17 -0.95
CA LYS A 173 30.40 6.39 -1.05
C LYS A 173 31.45 7.08 -1.93
N ALA A 174 31.04 7.61 -3.09
CA ALA A 174 31.95 8.29 -4.01
C ALA A 174 32.59 9.54 -3.40
N PHE A 175 31.81 10.30 -2.62
CA PHE A 175 32.28 11.51 -1.94
C PHE A 175 32.85 11.24 -0.55
N GLY A 176 32.93 10.00 -0.10
CA GLY A 176 33.50 9.64 1.20
C GLY A 176 32.77 10.23 2.40
N LEU A 177 31.43 10.34 2.32
CA LEU A 177 30.62 10.88 3.41
C LEU A 177 30.72 10.01 4.67
N LYS A 178 30.69 10.66 5.83
CA LYS A 178 30.67 9.95 7.14
C LYS A 178 29.27 9.50 7.49
N LYS A 179 29.20 8.38 8.17
CA LYS A 179 27.95 7.87 8.75
C LYS A 179 27.66 8.54 10.09
N ASN A 180 26.38 8.64 10.46
CA ASN A 180 25.94 9.09 11.78
C ASN A 180 26.23 8.05 12.87
N GLY A 181 25.86 8.33 14.12
CA GLY A 181 26.06 7.43 15.26
C GLY A 181 25.35 6.08 15.15
N GLU A 182 24.32 5.97 14.29
CA GLU A 182 23.57 4.74 14.01
C GLU A 182 24.12 3.95 12.81
N GLY A 183 25.20 4.43 12.22
CA GLY A 183 25.85 3.77 11.09
C GLY A 183 25.16 4.02 9.74
N GLN A 184 24.32 5.06 9.64
CA GLN A 184 23.59 5.45 8.43
C GLN A 184 24.23 6.66 7.76
N TYR A 185 24.17 6.71 6.43
CA TYR A 185 24.44 7.95 5.70
C TYR A 185 23.23 8.88 5.79
N THR A 186 23.50 10.17 5.88
CA THR A 186 22.47 11.19 5.97
C THR A 186 22.58 12.21 4.84
N LEU A 187 21.46 12.79 4.44
CA LEU A 187 21.35 13.97 3.59
C LEU A 187 20.66 15.05 4.41
N PHE A 188 21.30 16.23 4.56
CA PHE A 188 20.80 17.31 5.43
C PHE A 188 20.54 16.85 6.89
N ASN A 189 21.40 15.97 7.42
CA ASN A 189 21.26 15.32 8.73
C ASN A 189 20.07 14.36 8.89
N ILE A 190 19.43 13.98 7.80
CA ILE A 190 18.29 13.07 7.78
C ILE A 190 18.71 11.78 7.09
N ALA A 191 18.40 10.64 7.71
CA ALA A 191 18.64 9.34 7.12
C ALA A 191 17.72 9.13 5.90
N TYR A 192 18.29 8.60 4.82
CA TYR A 192 17.48 8.27 3.64
C TYR A 192 17.15 6.78 3.62
N ALA A 193 15.94 6.48 3.16
CA ALA A 193 15.49 5.10 2.97
C ALA A 193 16.21 4.43 1.82
N GLN A 194 16.61 3.16 2.03
CA GLN A 194 17.19 2.32 0.99
C GLN A 194 16.47 0.96 0.96
N TYR A 195 15.75 0.70 -0.12
CA TYR A 195 14.98 -0.53 -0.31
C TYR A 195 14.79 -0.86 -1.79
N ALA A 196 14.39 -2.10 -2.07
CA ALA A 196 13.83 -2.55 -3.33
C ALA A 196 12.43 -3.11 -3.08
N LYS A 197 11.49 -2.84 -4.00
CA LYS A 197 10.11 -3.29 -3.91
C LYS A 197 9.63 -3.77 -5.27
N PHE A 198 8.88 -4.87 -5.26
CA PHE A 198 8.21 -5.43 -6.43
C PHE A 198 6.77 -5.76 -6.08
N ASP A 199 5.85 -5.32 -6.91
CA ASP A 199 4.41 -5.62 -6.80
C ASP A 199 3.93 -6.23 -8.12
N PHE A 200 3.10 -7.25 -8.03
CA PHE A 200 2.47 -7.91 -9.14
C PHE A 200 1.02 -8.23 -8.82
N ASP A 201 0.11 -7.83 -9.70
CA ASP A 201 -1.32 -8.15 -9.64
C ASP A 201 -1.76 -8.70 -11.00
N TYR A 202 -2.52 -9.76 -10.97
CA TYR A 202 -3.14 -10.35 -12.16
C TYR A 202 -4.61 -10.68 -11.88
N THR A 203 -5.47 -10.27 -12.79
CA THR A 203 -6.91 -10.58 -12.74
C THR A 203 -7.32 -11.23 -14.06
N HIS A 204 -8.09 -12.30 -13.99
CA HIS A 204 -8.69 -12.97 -15.13
C HIS A 204 -10.20 -13.07 -14.97
N LEU A 205 -10.95 -12.63 -15.99
CA LEU A 205 -12.41 -12.67 -16.00
C LEU A 205 -12.89 -13.75 -16.97
N MET A 206 -13.43 -14.85 -16.43
CA MET A 206 -14.08 -15.92 -17.19
C MET A 206 -15.57 -15.63 -17.31
N GLN A 207 -16.01 -15.20 -18.47
CA GLN A 207 -17.43 -15.01 -18.75
C GLN A 207 -18.05 -16.30 -19.19
N PHE A 208 -18.98 -16.89 -18.41
CA PHE A 208 -19.68 -18.14 -18.80
C PHE A 208 -20.87 -17.85 -19.70
N ASP A 209 -21.64 -16.83 -19.36
CA ASP A 209 -22.78 -16.36 -20.15
C ASP A 209 -23.05 -14.87 -19.85
N LYS A 210 -24.15 -14.29 -20.36
CA LYS A 210 -24.50 -12.87 -20.18
C LYS A 210 -24.75 -12.46 -18.72
N ARG A 211 -24.98 -13.43 -17.85
CA ARG A 211 -25.32 -13.16 -16.42
C ARG A 211 -24.25 -13.63 -15.46
N ASN A 212 -23.44 -14.61 -15.86
CA ASN A 212 -22.55 -15.35 -14.97
C ASN A 212 -21.10 -15.20 -15.38
N ALA A 213 -20.24 -14.83 -14.42
CA ALA A 213 -18.81 -14.72 -14.61
C ALA A 213 -18.05 -15.19 -13.37
N LEU A 214 -16.84 -15.66 -13.55
CA LEU A 214 -15.87 -15.94 -12.49
C LEU A 214 -14.68 -15.00 -12.67
N ALA A 215 -14.40 -14.21 -11.67
CA ALA A 215 -13.21 -13.37 -11.60
C ALA A 215 -12.18 -14.04 -10.69
N LEU A 216 -10.97 -14.20 -11.18
CA LEU A 216 -9.82 -14.73 -10.44
C LEU A 216 -8.80 -13.62 -10.29
N HIS A 217 -8.22 -13.49 -9.10
CA HIS A 217 -7.17 -12.52 -8.81
C HIS A 217 -6.01 -13.18 -8.08
N ALA A 218 -4.79 -12.78 -8.43
CA ALA A 218 -3.57 -13.16 -7.74
C ALA A 218 -2.70 -11.92 -7.58
N GLY A 219 -2.44 -11.54 -6.33
CA GLY A 219 -1.60 -10.43 -5.93
C GLY A 219 -0.37 -10.91 -5.17
N PHE A 220 0.80 -10.40 -5.53
CA PHE A 220 2.05 -10.66 -4.86
C PHE A 220 2.84 -9.37 -4.67
N GLY A 221 3.40 -9.18 -3.51
CA GLY A 221 4.26 -8.04 -3.22
C GLY A 221 5.43 -8.43 -2.33
N ILE A 222 6.60 -7.90 -2.63
CA ILE A 222 7.80 -8.06 -1.81
C ILE A 222 8.56 -6.75 -1.75
N ALA A 223 8.97 -6.34 -0.54
CA ALA A 223 9.77 -5.17 -0.31
C ALA A 223 10.90 -5.50 0.68
N TYR A 224 12.14 -5.16 0.32
CA TYR A 224 13.30 -5.52 1.11
C TYR A 224 14.15 -4.29 1.45
N PRO A 225 14.26 -3.92 2.74
CA PRO A 225 15.15 -2.86 3.19
C PRO A 225 16.59 -3.37 3.26
N TYR A 226 17.54 -2.59 2.77
CA TYR A 226 18.96 -2.93 2.80
C TYR A 226 19.84 -1.69 2.95
N GLY A 227 21.15 -1.91 3.12
CA GLY A 227 22.14 -0.83 3.13
C GLY A 227 21.91 0.18 4.25
N ASN A 228 21.34 1.33 3.90
CA ASN A 228 21.10 2.43 4.82
C ASN A 228 19.84 2.24 5.68
N SER A 229 18.97 1.29 5.33
CA SER A 229 17.72 1.03 6.05
C SER A 229 17.69 -0.36 6.67
N ARG A 230 17.26 -0.43 7.92
CA ARG A 230 16.98 -1.70 8.63
C ARG A 230 15.51 -2.11 8.53
N VAL A 231 14.62 -1.12 8.47
CA VAL A 231 13.16 -1.26 8.42
C VAL A 231 12.65 -0.53 7.19
N LEU A 232 11.55 -0.99 6.62
CA LEU A 232 10.86 -0.30 5.52
C LEU A 232 10.09 0.92 6.05
N PRO A 233 10.05 2.04 5.30
CA PRO A 233 9.07 3.09 5.56
C PRO A 233 7.65 2.52 5.64
N PHE A 234 6.85 3.02 6.57
CA PHE A 234 5.49 2.52 6.79
C PHE A 234 4.63 2.53 5.51
N GLU A 235 4.74 3.58 4.72
CA GLU A 235 4.01 3.73 3.45
C GLU A 235 4.42 2.69 2.38
N LYS A 236 5.51 1.95 2.61
CA LYS A 236 6.03 0.91 1.70
C LYS A 236 5.75 -0.50 2.18
N ARG A 237 5.32 -0.64 3.43
CA ARG A 237 4.93 -1.93 4.00
C ARG A 237 3.57 -2.38 3.46
N TYR A 238 3.36 -3.68 3.50
CA TYR A 238 2.09 -4.30 3.13
C TYR A 238 1.21 -4.51 4.34
N PHE A 239 -0.08 -4.51 4.11
CA PHE A 239 -1.10 -4.93 5.06
C PHE A 239 -2.13 -5.81 4.35
N SER A 240 -2.88 -6.61 5.10
CA SER A 240 -3.90 -7.53 4.60
C SER A 240 -5.19 -7.45 5.42
N GLY A 241 -6.27 -7.97 4.85
CA GLY A 241 -7.63 -7.77 5.31
C GLY A 241 -8.29 -6.58 4.64
N GLY A 242 -9.61 -6.49 4.78
CA GLY A 242 -10.42 -5.45 4.15
C GLY A 242 -11.08 -5.92 2.85
N ASP A 243 -11.77 -4.99 2.23
CA ASP A 243 -12.70 -5.20 1.11
C ASP A 243 -12.05 -5.64 -0.21
N ASN A 244 -10.73 -5.41 -0.39
CA ASN A 244 -9.98 -5.71 -1.62
C ASN A 244 -8.83 -6.73 -1.38
N SER A 245 -8.84 -7.46 -0.29
CA SER A 245 -7.85 -8.46 0.08
C SER A 245 -8.55 -9.71 0.60
N VAL A 246 -8.36 -10.10 1.86
CA VAL A 246 -9.03 -11.26 2.49
C VAL A 246 -10.21 -10.78 3.31
N ARG A 247 -11.42 -10.86 2.76
CA ARG A 247 -12.65 -10.22 3.27
C ARG A 247 -13.25 -10.85 4.55
N GLY A 248 -12.61 -11.85 5.12
CA GLY A 248 -12.95 -12.36 6.47
C GLY A 248 -12.37 -11.52 7.61
N TRP A 249 -11.51 -10.55 7.32
CA TRP A 249 -10.86 -9.66 8.27
C TRP A 249 -11.13 -8.20 7.92
N GLY A 250 -11.21 -7.36 8.95
CA GLY A 250 -11.20 -5.91 8.77
C GLY A 250 -9.88 -5.41 8.18
N VAL A 251 -9.84 -4.15 7.82
CA VAL A 251 -8.64 -3.51 7.24
C VAL A 251 -7.49 -3.57 8.23
N ARG A 252 -6.34 -4.13 7.82
CA ARG A 252 -5.13 -4.30 8.65
C ARG A 252 -5.32 -5.20 9.88
N GLU A 253 -6.24 -6.15 9.84
CA GLU A 253 -6.44 -7.08 10.94
C GLU A 253 -5.77 -8.45 10.73
N LEU A 254 -5.22 -8.71 9.54
CA LEU A 254 -4.63 -9.99 9.19
C LEU A 254 -3.10 -9.91 9.14
N GLY A 255 -2.44 -10.82 9.86
CA GLY A 255 -0.99 -11.03 9.84
C GLY A 255 -0.17 -9.99 10.61
N PRO A 256 1.14 -10.00 10.46
CA PRO A 256 1.93 -10.90 9.61
C PRO A 256 2.01 -12.33 10.16
N GLY A 257 1.98 -13.30 9.27
CA GLY A 257 2.03 -14.72 9.60
C GLY A 257 0.98 -15.13 10.62
N LYS A 258 1.42 -15.59 11.81
CA LYS A 258 0.57 -15.95 12.93
C LYS A 258 0.32 -14.81 13.93
N PHE A 259 0.92 -13.65 13.71
CA PHE A 259 0.78 -12.51 14.61
C PHE A 259 -0.67 -12.00 14.63
N ARG A 260 -1.21 -11.72 15.80
CA ARG A 260 -2.62 -11.31 16.03
C ARG A 260 -2.78 -9.97 16.75
N GLY A 261 -1.72 -9.16 16.74
CA GLY A 261 -1.67 -7.91 17.48
C GLY A 261 -1.05 -8.05 18.88
N THR A 262 -0.88 -6.94 19.55
CA THR A 262 -0.28 -6.87 20.90
C THR A 262 -1.35 -7.22 21.94
N ASP A 263 -1.05 -8.16 22.84
CA ASP A 263 -1.99 -8.66 23.87
C ASP A 263 -3.35 -9.13 23.32
N GLY A 264 -3.37 -9.60 22.06
CA GLY A 264 -4.59 -10.04 21.39
C GLY A 264 -5.49 -8.89 20.92
N ARG A 265 -5.02 -7.64 20.99
CA ARG A 265 -5.69 -6.46 20.44
C ARG A 265 -5.09 -6.12 19.08
N ILE A 266 -5.92 -5.57 18.19
CA ILE A 266 -5.48 -5.11 16.88
C ILE A 266 -4.43 -4.01 17.05
N ASP A 267 -3.27 -4.22 16.41
CA ASP A 267 -2.17 -3.28 16.41
C ASP A 267 -1.85 -2.90 14.94
N PHE A 268 -2.52 -1.87 14.45
CA PHE A 268 -2.42 -1.44 13.06
C PHE A 268 -1.00 -1.08 12.59
N ILE A 269 -0.08 -0.79 13.51
CA ILE A 269 1.31 -0.46 13.20
C ILE A 269 2.10 -1.73 12.99
N ASN A 270 1.94 -2.69 13.89
CA ASN A 270 2.66 -3.95 13.83
C ASN A 270 1.98 -4.99 12.92
N GLN A 271 0.69 -4.80 12.55
CA GLN A 271 0.03 -5.64 11.55
C GLN A 271 0.39 -5.21 10.11
N THR A 272 1.67 -5.15 9.86
CA THR A 272 2.27 -4.82 8.55
C THR A 272 3.40 -5.80 8.22
N GLY A 273 3.66 -6.01 6.94
CA GLY A 273 4.67 -6.96 6.46
C GLY A 273 5.52 -6.42 5.32
N ASP A 274 6.53 -7.20 4.97
CA ASP A 274 7.46 -6.94 3.87
C ASP A 274 7.14 -7.78 2.63
N LEU A 275 6.32 -8.82 2.80
CA LEU A 275 5.84 -9.72 1.77
C LEU A 275 4.33 -9.86 1.89
N LYS A 276 3.63 -9.92 0.75
CA LYS A 276 2.18 -10.09 0.66
C LYS A 276 1.83 -11.12 -0.40
N LEU A 277 0.81 -11.93 -0.12
CA LEU A 277 0.15 -12.82 -1.06
C LEU A 277 -1.37 -12.68 -0.90
N ASP A 278 -2.07 -12.39 -1.99
CA ASP A 278 -3.53 -12.41 -2.09
C ASP A 278 -3.96 -13.30 -3.25
N LEU A 279 -4.90 -14.18 -3.01
CA LEU A 279 -5.55 -15.04 -3.99
C LEU A 279 -7.06 -14.93 -3.78
N ASN A 280 -7.78 -14.53 -4.81
CA ASN A 280 -9.22 -14.32 -4.72
C ASN A 280 -9.95 -14.99 -5.89
N ALA A 281 -11.07 -15.59 -5.60
CA ALA A 281 -11.98 -16.12 -6.59
C ALA A 281 -13.40 -15.62 -6.28
N GLU A 282 -14.03 -14.97 -7.25
CA GLU A 282 -15.36 -14.40 -7.08
C GLU A 282 -16.27 -14.78 -8.24
N TYR A 283 -17.28 -15.60 -7.95
CA TYR A 283 -18.37 -15.88 -8.88
C TYR A 283 -19.41 -14.76 -8.81
N ARG A 284 -19.71 -14.16 -9.94
CA ARG A 284 -20.62 -13.02 -10.10
C ARG A 284 -21.83 -13.45 -10.92
N THR A 285 -23.03 -13.13 -10.45
CA THR A 285 -24.28 -13.42 -11.18
C THR A 285 -25.21 -12.23 -11.19
N SER A 286 -25.74 -11.89 -12.36
CA SER A 286 -26.76 -10.85 -12.49
C SER A 286 -28.11 -11.40 -12.05
N LEU A 287 -28.74 -10.76 -11.05
CA LEU A 287 -30.01 -11.18 -10.49
C LEU A 287 -31.17 -10.52 -11.26
N PHE A 288 -31.65 -9.41 -10.77
CA PHE A 288 -32.72 -8.62 -11.38
C PHE A 288 -32.38 -7.13 -11.30
N TRP A 289 -32.94 -6.36 -12.21
CA TRP A 289 -32.69 -4.92 -12.33
C TRP A 289 -31.18 -4.63 -12.33
N LYS A 290 -30.67 -3.85 -11.37
CA LYS A 290 -29.24 -3.52 -11.19
C LYS A 290 -28.54 -4.35 -10.11
N PHE A 291 -29.23 -5.34 -9.54
CA PHE A 291 -28.65 -6.21 -8.52
C PHE A 291 -27.81 -7.33 -9.14
N GLN A 292 -26.64 -7.52 -8.55
CA GLN A 292 -25.76 -8.65 -8.81
C GLN A 292 -25.43 -9.34 -7.50
N GLY A 293 -25.47 -10.66 -7.50
CA GLY A 293 -24.98 -11.48 -6.39
C GLY A 293 -23.53 -11.88 -6.64
N ALA A 294 -22.77 -12.07 -5.58
CA ALA A 294 -21.45 -12.64 -5.64
C ALA A 294 -21.26 -13.70 -4.55
N PHE A 295 -20.52 -14.75 -4.87
CA PHE A 295 -19.94 -15.68 -3.92
C PHE A 295 -18.42 -15.62 -4.07
N PHE A 296 -17.70 -15.53 -2.97
CA PHE A 296 -16.24 -15.39 -3.02
C PHE A 296 -15.51 -16.31 -2.05
N VAL A 297 -14.29 -16.64 -2.43
CA VAL A 297 -13.29 -17.29 -1.59
C VAL A 297 -12.01 -16.48 -1.74
N ASP A 298 -11.47 -16.04 -0.60
CA ASP A 298 -10.23 -15.26 -0.53
C ASP A 298 -9.21 -16.04 0.30
N ALA A 299 -7.95 -16.02 -0.13
CA ALA A 299 -6.85 -16.63 0.59
C ALA A 299 -5.63 -15.70 0.54
N GLY A 300 -4.90 -15.57 1.62
CA GLY A 300 -3.70 -14.73 1.64
C GLY A 300 -3.16 -14.47 3.02
N ASN A 301 -2.07 -13.75 3.08
CA ASN A 301 -1.48 -13.20 4.29
C ASN A 301 -0.36 -12.21 3.92
N ILE A 302 0.21 -11.59 4.94
CA ILE A 302 1.47 -10.84 4.87
C ILE A 302 2.49 -11.50 5.78
N TRP A 303 3.77 -11.22 5.54
CA TRP A 303 4.88 -11.69 6.36
C TRP A 303 5.97 -10.63 6.43
N THR A 304 6.80 -10.71 7.47
CA THR A 304 8.07 -9.97 7.52
C THR A 304 9.19 -10.84 6.94
N LEU A 305 10.15 -10.22 6.29
CA LEU A 305 11.36 -10.93 5.79
C LEU A 305 12.43 -11.08 6.89
N ARG A 306 12.36 -10.23 7.91
CA ARG A 306 13.21 -10.30 9.10
C ARG A 306 12.39 -10.66 10.33
N SER A 307 13.04 -11.22 11.35
CA SER A 307 12.41 -11.42 12.66
C SER A 307 12.38 -10.11 13.41
N TYR A 308 11.22 -9.77 13.96
CA TYR A 308 11.02 -8.65 14.88
C TYR A 308 10.38 -9.19 16.15
N ASP A 309 10.88 -8.73 17.30
CA ASP A 309 10.38 -9.18 18.61
C ASP A 309 8.93 -8.76 18.82
N GLU A 310 8.53 -7.64 18.20
CA GLU A 310 7.18 -7.08 18.25
C GLU A 310 6.16 -7.82 17.37
N GLN A 311 6.65 -8.72 16.49
CA GLN A 311 5.81 -9.49 15.55
C GLN A 311 6.11 -10.99 15.65
N PRO A 312 5.90 -11.62 16.81
CA PRO A 312 6.21 -13.04 17.01
C PRO A 312 5.40 -13.90 16.03
N GLY A 313 6.07 -14.82 15.35
CA GLY A 313 5.45 -15.68 14.34
C GLY A 313 5.15 -14.99 13.00
N GLY A 314 5.57 -13.72 12.82
CA GLY A 314 5.35 -12.95 11.60
C GLY A 314 6.37 -13.19 10.49
N GLN A 315 7.50 -13.84 10.77
CA GLN A 315 8.56 -14.04 9.79
C GLN A 315 8.19 -15.08 8.74
N PHE A 316 8.46 -14.75 7.47
CA PHE A 316 8.31 -15.68 6.36
C PHE A 316 9.34 -16.81 6.42
N LYS A 317 8.84 -18.05 6.34
CA LYS A 317 9.66 -19.25 6.20
C LYS A 317 9.06 -20.12 5.09
N LEU A 318 9.90 -20.54 4.14
CA LEU A 318 9.44 -21.25 2.95
C LEU A 318 8.79 -22.61 3.26
N ASP A 319 9.18 -23.25 4.35
CA ASP A 319 8.67 -24.53 4.84
C ASP A 319 7.40 -24.40 5.70
N GLU A 320 7.03 -23.17 6.13
CA GLU A 320 5.92 -22.95 7.04
C GLU A 320 4.83 -21.99 6.48
N PHE A 321 5.14 -21.16 5.48
CA PHE A 321 4.24 -20.09 5.02
C PHE A 321 2.85 -20.59 4.61
N TYR A 322 2.77 -21.78 4.00
CA TYR A 322 1.50 -22.35 3.55
C TYR A 322 0.54 -22.71 4.71
N LYS A 323 1.09 -22.96 5.93
CA LYS A 323 0.31 -23.16 7.16
C LYS A 323 -0.21 -21.86 7.76
N GLN A 324 0.29 -20.74 7.25
CA GLN A 324 -0.04 -19.39 7.72
C GLN A 324 -0.96 -18.65 6.74
N ILE A 325 -1.43 -19.35 5.69
CA ILE A 325 -2.40 -18.76 4.77
C ILE A 325 -3.76 -18.69 5.44
N ALA A 326 -4.28 -17.48 5.55
CA ALA A 326 -5.65 -17.23 5.99
C ALA A 326 -6.61 -17.48 4.83
N VAL A 327 -7.78 -18.05 5.12
CA VAL A 327 -8.83 -18.28 4.13
C VAL A 327 -10.15 -17.72 4.63
N ALA A 328 -10.85 -17.02 3.75
CA ALA A 328 -12.19 -16.50 3.97
C ALA A 328 -13.13 -16.95 2.84
N TYR A 329 -14.41 -16.97 3.14
CA TYR A 329 -15.48 -17.14 2.15
C TYR A 329 -16.62 -16.17 2.46
N GLY A 330 -17.47 -15.91 1.50
CA GLY A 330 -18.57 -15.00 1.76
C GLY A 330 -19.50 -14.79 0.60
N LEU A 331 -20.50 -13.99 0.88
CA LEU A 331 -21.53 -13.56 -0.06
C LEU A 331 -21.48 -12.04 -0.19
N GLY A 332 -21.78 -11.56 -1.38
CA GLY A 332 -21.85 -10.14 -1.63
C GLY A 332 -23.03 -9.75 -2.51
N ILE A 333 -23.53 -8.55 -2.28
CA ILE A 333 -24.53 -7.90 -3.13
C ILE A 333 -23.88 -6.67 -3.76
N ARG A 334 -24.08 -6.51 -5.06
CA ARG A 334 -23.64 -5.36 -5.84
C ARG A 334 -24.86 -4.65 -6.40
N LEU A 335 -24.86 -3.32 -6.31
CA LEU A 335 -25.78 -2.44 -7.02
C LEU A 335 -24.99 -1.76 -8.14
N ASN A 336 -25.18 -2.26 -9.35
CA ASN A 336 -24.47 -1.75 -10.52
C ASN A 336 -25.26 -0.60 -11.15
N PHE A 337 -24.84 0.62 -10.84
CA PHE A 337 -25.26 1.82 -11.57
C PHE A 337 -24.27 2.07 -12.70
N ASP A 338 -24.71 2.65 -13.79
CA ASP A 338 -23.88 2.78 -15.00
C ASP A 338 -22.54 3.54 -14.75
N TYR A 339 -22.49 4.36 -13.69
CA TYR A 339 -21.32 5.19 -13.35
C TYR A 339 -20.51 4.66 -12.16
N PHE A 340 -21.12 3.85 -11.30
CA PHE A 340 -20.47 3.28 -10.12
C PHE A 340 -21.18 2.02 -9.64
N ILE A 341 -20.48 1.21 -8.90
CA ILE A 341 -20.98 -0.02 -8.29
C ILE A 341 -20.88 0.14 -6.76
N LEU A 342 -22.01 0.00 -6.06
CA LEU A 342 -22.02 -0.15 -4.63
C LEU A 342 -21.91 -1.63 -4.27
N ARG A 343 -21.04 -1.94 -3.36
CA ARG A 343 -20.72 -3.31 -2.96
C ARG A 343 -20.90 -3.48 -1.46
N PHE A 344 -21.59 -4.55 -1.10
CA PHE A 344 -21.81 -5.00 0.26
C PHE A 344 -21.35 -6.45 0.36
N ASP A 345 -20.25 -6.69 1.08
CA ASP A 345 -19.66 -8.01 1.25
C ASP A 345 -19.78 -8.47 2.70
N MET A 346 -20.25 -9.71 2.88
CA MET A 346 -20.33 -10.42 4.15
C MET A 346 -19.32 -11.56 4.11
N GLY A 347 -18.21 -11.38 4.79
CA GLY A 347 -17.11 -12.35 4.85
C GLY A 347 -17.11 -13.16 6.14
N MET A 348 -16.76 -14.42 6.04
CA MET A 348 -16.55 -15.32 7.15
C MET A 348 -15.15 -15.93 7.07
N LYS A 349 -14.46 -16.02 8.19
CA LYS A 349 -13.19 -16.72 8.29
C LYS A 349 -13.41 -18.22 8.11
N ALA A 350 -12.58 -18.85 7.29
CA ALA A 350 -12.55 -20.30 7.12
C ALA A 350 -11.35 -20.91 7.85
N ILE A 351 -10.15 -20.34 7.63
CA ILE A 351 -8.89 -20.72 8.28
C ILE A 351 -8.27 -19.46 8.85
N ASN A 352 -8.03 -19.48 10.18
CA ASN A 352 -7.38 -18.36 10.86
C ASN A 352 -6.01 -18.79 11.40
N PRO A 353 -4.90 -18.39 10.76
CA PRO A 353 -3.56 -18.84 11.15
C PRO A 353 -3.06 -18.24 12.47
N ALA A 354 -3.71 -17.21 12.99
CA ALA A 354 -3.33 -16.56 14.24
C ALA A 354 -3.59 -17.44 15.49
N TYR A 355 -4.36 -18.52 15.34
CA TYR A 355 -4.70 -19.42 16.42
C TYR A 355 -4.12 -20.82 16.21
N GLU A 356 -3.59 -21.42 17.27
CA GLU A 356 -3.10 -22.80 17.30
C GLU A 356 -4.17 -23.79 17.74
N ASN A 357 -5.19 -23.30 18.46
CA ASN A 357 -6.35 -24.12 18.87
C ASN A 357 -7.17 -24.49 17.63
N GLU A 358 -7.43 -25.79 17.44
CA GLU A 358 -8.17 -26.32 16.29
C GLU A 358 -9.55 -25.67 16.10
N GLN A 359 -10.26 -25.35 17.17
CA GLN A 359 -11.59 -24.75 17.10
C GLN A 359 -11.58 -23.30 16.57
N GLU A 360 -10.49 -22.57 16.78
CA GLU A 360 -10.34 -21.20 16.33
C GLU A 360 -9.57 -21.12 15.01
N HIS A 361 -8.65 -22.06 14.79
CA HIS A 361 -7.91 -22.18 13.54
C HIS A 361 -8.84 -22.57 12.38
N TRP A 362 -9.63 -23.63 12.56
CA TRP A 362 -10.60 -24.12 11.58
C TRP A 362 -11.98 -23.49 11.80
N ALA A 363 -12.09 -22.18 11.66
CA ALA A 363 -13.31 -21.42 11.89
C ALA A 363 -14.49 -21.90 11.02
N ILE A 364 -14.22 -22.48 9.85
CA ILE A 364 -15.27 -23.05 8.97
C ILE A 364 -16.00 -24.23 9.62
N ILE A 365 -15.33 -24.99 10.50
CA ILE A 365 -15.93 -26.15 11.22
C ILE A 365 -16.65 -25.67 12.48
N HIS A 366 -16.13 -24.63 13.14
CA HIS A 366 -16.64 -24.06 14.38
C HIS A 366 -16.94 -22.56 14.27
N PRO A 367 -17.86 -22.13 13.36
CA PRO A 367 -18.08 -20.74 13.09
C PRO A 367 -18.71 -19.99 14.27
N ARG A 368 -18.18 -18.81 14.58
CA ARG A 368 -18.74 -17.88 15.56
C ARG A 368 -18.87 -16.50 14.94
N LEU A 369 -20.11 -16.01 14.75
CA LEU A 369 -20.36 -14.72 14.09
C LEU A 369 -19.64 -13.56 14.79
N SER A 370 -19.57 -13.55 16.12
CA SER A 370 -18.89 -12.46 16.85
C SER A 370 -17.37 -12.40 16.64
N ARG A 371 -16.73 -13.50 16.21
CA ARG A 371 -15.28 -13.63 16.01
C ARG A 371 -14.90 -13.64 14.54
N ASP A 372 -15.74 -14.30 13.72
CA ASP A 372 -15.33 -14.74 12.38
C ASP A 372 -15.99 -13.95 11.26
N PHE A 373 -16.98 -13.13 11.58
CA PHE A 373 -17.72 -12.33 10.61
C PHE A 373 -17.10 -10.95 10.39
N ALA A 374 -17.00 -10.54 9.14
CA ALA A 374 -16.63 -9.19 8.75
C ALA A 374 -17.62 -8.66 7.70
N PHE A 375 -18.00 -7.41 7.82
CA PHE A 375 -18.86 -6.70 6.86
C PHE A 375 -18.07 -5.59 6.19
N HIS A 376 -18.15 -5.51 4.86
CA HIS A 376 -17.49 -4.50 4.07
C HIS A 376 -18.48 -3.75 3.18
N PHE A 377 -18.34 -2.44 3.18
CA PHE A 377 -19.00 -1.56 2.23
C PHE A 377 -17.94 -0.90 1.36
N ALA A 378 -18.11 -0.97 0.06
CA ALA A 378 -17.14 -0.41 -0.88
C ALA A 378 -17.78 0.08 -2.18
N VAL A 379 -17.01 0.83 -2.95
CA VAL A 379 -17.38 1.32 -4.28
C VAL A 379 -16.46 0.71 -5.33
N GLY A 380 -17.01 0.10 -6.36
CA GLY A 380 -16.27 -0.60 -7.42
C GLY A 380 -16.18 -2.11 -7.19
N PHE A 381 -15.52 -2.81 -8.12
CA PHE A 381 -15.16 -4.22 -7.97
C PHE A 381 -13.92 -4.36 -7.07
N PRO A 382 -13.74 -5.51 -6.38
CA PRO A 382 -12.58 -5.70 -5.49
C PRO A 382 -11.25 -5.81 -6.25
N PHE A 383 -11.27 -6.26 -7.49
CA PHE A 383 -10.14 -6.46 -8.40
C PHE A 383 -10.59 -6.53 -9.85
#